data_91a6e2de2231a29ab9cc3523476bf274
#
_entry.id   91a6e2de2231a29ab9cc3523476bf274
#
_cell.length_a   1.000
_cell.length_b   1.000
_cell.length_c   1.000
_cell.angle_alpha   90.00
_cell.angle_beta   90.00
_cell.angle_gamma   90.00
#
_symmetry.space_group_name_H-M   'P 1'
#
loop_
_entity.id
_entity.type
_entity.pdbx_description
1 polymer ?
#
loop_
_entity_poly.entity_id
_entity_poly.type
_entity_poly.pdbx_seq_one_letter_code
_entity_poly.pdbx_strand_id
1 'polypeptide(L)'
;TRRGAGNWAVVSPVALTILQSASTSAFARTTEGTFEAPTNTKFVGTLNSAMRIYVDSYAADRTAVLVGYKGSSETDAAAFYCPYVPLMSSGVVLDPATLEPVVGFMTRYGYQTLTNTSNSLGNAADYLGSISIANPSFS
;
A
#
# COMPACT_ATOMS: atom_id res chain seq x y z
N THR A 1 10.18 9.81 -8.64
CA THR A 1 9.51 10.92 -7.91
C THR A 1 10.39 12.18 -7.91
N ARG A 2 9.80 13.35 -7.76
CA ARG A 2 10.57 14.61 -7.70
C ARG A 2 11.24 14.83 -6.34
N ARG A 3 10.83 14.10 -5.30
CA ARG A 3 11.35 14.20 -3.93
C ARG A 3 12.53 13.28 -3.66
N GLY A 4 12.74 12.28 -4.48
CA GLY A 4 13.83 11.33 -4.33
C GLY A 4 13.58 10.05 -5.11
N ALA A 5 14.48 9.09 -4.98
CA ALA A 5 14.29 7.77 -5.53
C ALA A 5 13.13 7.05 -4.80
N GLY A 6 12.30 6.35 -5.55
CA GLY A 6 11.24 5.54 -4.96
C GLY A 6 11.82 4.50 -3.99
N ASN A 7 11.25 4.37 -2.80
CA ASN A 7 11.70 3.43 -1.79
C ASN A 7 10.67 2.33 -1.46
N TRP A 8 9.50 2.41 -2.06
CA TRP A 8 8.50 1.34 -2.01
C TRP A 8 7.72 1.26 -3.32
N ALA A 9 7.18 0.10 -3.62
CA ALA A 9 6.29 -0.11 -4.76
C ALA A 9 5.17 -1.08 -4.40
N VAL A 10 3.99 -0.84 -4.96
CA VAL A 10 2.85 -1.76 -4.92
C VAL A 10 2.64 -2.29 -6.33
N VAL A 11 2.59 -3.59 -6.46
CA VAL A 11 2.51 -4.28 -7.75
C VAL A 11 1.34 -5.26 -7.75
N SER A 12 0.77 -5.51 -8.94
CA SER A 12 -0.15 -6.62 -9.13
C SER A 12 0.61 -7.96 -9.15
N PRO A 13 -0.05 -9.10 -8.92
CA PRO A 13 0.61 -10.41 -8.99
C PRO A 13 1.28 -10.69 -10.34
N VAL A 14 0.68 -10.23 -11.45
CA VAL A 14 1.24 -10.39 -12.81
C VAL A 14 2.48 -9.52 -12.98
N ALA A 15 2.43 -8.26 -12.55
CA ALA A 15 3.60 -7.39 -12.60
C ALA A 15 4.75 -7.93 -11.72
N LEU A 16 4.43 -8.56 -10.60
CA LEU A 16 5.43 -9.22 -9.75
C LEU A 16 6.17 -10.34 -10.48
N THR A 17 5.44 -11.22 -11.18
CA THR A 17 6.07 -12.32 -11.94
C THR A 17 6.99 -11.80 -13.04
N ILE A 18 6.59 -10.72 -13.71
CA ILE A 18 7.42 -10.05 -14.71
C ILE A 18 8.70 -9.48 -14.08
N LEU A 19 8.59 -8.80 -12.95
CA LEU A 19 9.74 -8.26 -12.24
C LEU A 19 10.69 -9.35 -11.75
N GLN A 20 10.16 -10.45 -11.24
CA GLN A 20 10.97 -11.60 -10.80
C GLN A 20 11.67 -12.28 -11.96
N SER A 21 11.01 -12.41 -13.11
CA SER A 21 11.59 -12.97 -14.33
C SER A 21 12.68 -12.09 -14.93
N ALA A 22 12.46 -10.78 -14.97
CA ALA A 22 13.39 -9.84 -15.56
C ALA A 22 14.66 -9.61 -14.73
N SER A 23 14.63 -9.85 -13.43
CA SER A 23 15.69 -9.42 -12.51
C SER A 23 15.92 -10.41 -11.36
N THR A 24 16.24 -11.65 -11.69
CA THR A 24 16.45 -12.73 -10.70
C THR A 24 17.57 -12.43 -9.69
N SER A 25 18.60 -11.68 -10.07
CA SER A 25 19.70 -11.31 -9.18
C SER A 25 19.44 -10.03 -8.35
N ALA A 26 18.55 -9.16 -8.83
CA ALA A 26 18.25 -7.89 -8.17
C ALA A 26 17.06 -7.99 -7.20
N PHE A 27 16.27 -9.06 -7.26
CA PHE A 27 15.12 -9.29 -6.41
C PHE A 27 15.47 -10.25 -5.27
N ALA A 28 15.56 -9.73 -4.05
CA ALA A 28 15.71 -10.54 -2.84
C ALA A 28 14.33 -10.84 -2.24
N ARG A 29 14.00 -12.14 -2.13
CA ARG A 29 12.77 -12.59 -1.44
C ARG A 29 12.99 -12.55 0.07
N THR A 30 12.00 -12.15 0.82
CA THR A 30 11.96 -12.41 2.25
C THR A 30 11.70 -13.89 2.49
N THR A 31 12.67 -14.56 3.09
CA THR A 31 12.53 -15.96 3.56
C THR A 31 11.90 -16.04 4.95
N GLU A 32 11.79 -14.95 5.64
CA GLU A 32 11.19 -14.92 6.98
C GLU A 32 9.68 -14.73 6.90
N GLY A 33 8.98 -15.81 7.18
CA GLY A 33 7.53 -15.81 7.35
C GLY A 33 7.13 -15.18 8.68
N THR A 34 7.29 -13.89 8.85
CA THR A 34 6.53 -13.15 9.84
C THR A 34 5.08 -13.09 9.35
N PHE A 35 4.22 -13.82 10.04
CA PHE A 35 2.78 -13.69 9.89
C PHE A 35 2.37 -12.29 10.36
N GLU A 36 2.43 -11.31 9.49
CA GLU A 36 1.69 -10.08 9.71
C GLU A 36 0.23 -10.30 9.35
N ALA A 37 -0.64 -9.67 10.14
CA ALA A 37 -2.09 -9.74 10.00
C ALA A 37 -2.53 -9.53 8.53
N PRO A 38 -3.62 -10.16 8.07
CA PRO A 38 -4.04 -10.11 6.67
C PRO A 38 -4.42 -8.69 6.27
N THR A 39 -3.45 -7.94 5.85
CA THR A 39 -3.64 -6.75 5.04
C THR A 39 -3.72 -7.19 3.59
N ASN A 40 -4.56 -6.55 2.78
CA ASN A 40 -4.74 -6.87 1.36
C ASN A 40 -3.46 -6.66 0.54
N THR A 41 -2.44 -6.10 1.13
CA THR A 41 -1.11 -5.90 0.56
C THR A 41 -0.08 -6.70 1.35
N LYS A 42 0.63 -7.59 0.68
CA LYS A 42 1.67 -8.43 1.28
C LYS A 42 3.05 -7.94 0.85
N PHE A 43 3.93 -7.75 1.82
CA PHE A 43 5.35 -7.54 1.54
C PHE A 43 5.99 -8.82 0.99
N VAL A 44 6.65 -8.74 -0.16
CA VAL A 44 7.21 -9.91 -0.85
C VAL A 44 8.73 -9.91 -0.86
N GLY A 45 9.34 -8.74 -0.88
CA GLY A 45 10.80 -8.64 -0.92
C GLY A 45 11.31 -7.25 -1.25
N THR A 46 12.60 -7.16 -1.52
CA THR A 46 13.26 -5.91 -1.90
C THR A 46 13.88 -6.03 -3.29
N LEU A 47 13.78 -4.96 -4.06
CA LEU A 47 14.47 -4.83 -5.33
C LEU A 47 15.73 -3.97 -5.14
N ASN A 48 16.90 -4.49 -5.56
CA ASN A 48 18.21 -3.83 -5.41
C ASN A 48 18.52 -3.36 -3.97
N SER A 49 17.99 -4.05 -2.96
CA SER A 49 18.13 -3.70 -1.53
C SER A 49 17.65 -2.29 -1.15
N ALA A 50 16.99 -1.58 -2.04
CA ALA A 50 16.57 -0.18 -1.84
C ALA A 50 15.05 0.00 -1.87
N MET A 51 14.32 -0.79 -2.64
CA MET A 51 12.89 -0.64 -2.85
C MET A 51 12.13 -1.83 -2.26
N ARG A 52 11.19 -1.57 -1.36
CA ARG A 52 10.30 -2.58 -0.78
C ARG A 52 9.14 -2.85 -1.74
N ILE A 53 8.89 -4.11 -2.06
CA ILE A 53 7.82 -4.52 -2.97
C ILE A 53 6.67 -5.12 -2.17
N TYR A 54 5.49 -4.57 -2.38
CA TYR A 54 4.23 -5.04 -1.82
C TYR A 54 3.33 -5.53 -2.95
N VAL A 55 2.59 -6.61 -2.73
CA VAL A 55 1.64 -7.15 -3.71
C VAL A 55 0.23 -6.85 -3.27
N ASP A 56 -0.55 -6.27 -4.18
CA ASP A 56 -2.00 -6.12 -4.05
C ASP A 56 -2.69 -7.16 -4.93
N SER A 57 -3.29 -8.16 -4.29
CA SER A 57 -4.01 -9.24 -4.98
C SER A 57 -5.34 -8.80 -5.59
N TYR A 58 -5.84 -7.65 -5.19
CA TYR A 58 -7.13 -7.11 -5.64
C TYR A 58 -6.98 -5.96 -6.64
N ALA A 59 -5.76 -5.69 -7.11
CA ALA A 59 -5.53 -4.64 -8.10
C ALA A 59 -6.38 -4.85 -9.35
N ALA A 60 -7.19 -3.86 -9.70
CA ALA A 60 -8.05 -3.89 -10.87
C ALA A 60 -7.24 -3.92 -12.18
N ASP A 61 -6.12 -3.21 -12.23
CA ASP A 61 -5.18 -3.25 -13.33
C ASP A 61 -4.06 -4.25 -13.04
N ARG A 62 -4.05 -5.34 -13.81
CA ARG A 62 -3.08 -6.44 -13.65
C ARG A 62 -1.66 -6.06 -14.04
N THR A 63 -1.47 -4.97 -14.75
CA THR A 63 -0.16 -4.53 -15.27
C THR A 63 0.35 -3.27 -14.61
N ALA A 64 -0.39 -2.72 -13.65
CA ALA A 64 -0.03 -1.51 -12.95
C ALA A 64 1.05 -1.75 -11.88
N VAL A 65 2.01 -0.85 -11.84
CA VAL A 65 3.00 -0.73 -10.78
C VAL A 65 2.92 0.69 -10.23
N LEU A 66 2.64 0.81 -8.94
CA LEU A 66 2.67 2.08 -8.22
C LEU A 66 3.99 2.19 -7.48
N VAL A 67 4.78 3.20 -7.80
CA VAL A 67 6.05 3.49 -7.12
C VAL A 67 5.88 4.73 -6.27
N GLY A 68 6.37 4.68 -5.05
CA GLY A 68 6.29 5.80 -4.13
C GLY A 68 7.57 6.07 -3.37
N TYR A 69 7.62 7.28 -2.84
CA TYR A 69 8.66 7.75 -1.94
C TYR A 69 8.06 8.16 -0.60
N LYS A 70 8.64 7.68 0.48
CA LYS A 70 8.37 8.12 1.85
C LYS A 70 9.66 8.60 2.47
N GLY A 71 9.71 9.86 2.84
CA GLY A 71 10.86 10.46 3.50
C GLY A 71 10.96 10.07 4.99
N SER A 72 12.02 10.51 5.62
CA SER A 72 12.28 10.28 7.05
C SER A 72 11.39 11.12 7.97
N SER A 73 10.93 12.27 7.52
CA SER A 73 10.02 13.12 8.27
C SER A 73 8.57 12.62 8.19
N GLU A 74 7.80 12.83 9.23
CA GLU A 74 6.36 12.50 9.24
C GLU A 74 5.58 13.25 8.18
N THR A 75 5.98 14.48 7.88
CA THR A 75 5.32 15.34 6.87
C THR A 75 5.75 15.04 5.44
N ASP A 76 6.82 14.25 5.24
CA ASP A 76 7.36 13.93 3.92
C ASP A 76 6.70 12.67 3.34
N ALA A 77 5.41 12.78 3.04
CA ALA A 77 4.57 11.72 2.52
C ALA A 77 3.46 12.26 1.61
N ALA A 78 2.93 11.44 0.72
CA ALA A 78 1.83 11.79 -0.17
C ALA A 78 0.45 11.71 0.50
N ALA A 79 0.32 10.89 1.53
CA ALA A 79 -0.92 10.66 2.24
C ALA A 79 -0.67 10.56 3.74
N PHE A 80 -1.66 10.97 4.51
CA PHE A 80 -1.61 10.98 5.97
C PHE A 80 -2.81 10.21 6.51
N TYR A 81 -2.51 9.26 7.38
CA TYR A 81 -3.51 8.54 8.16
C TYR A 81 -3.37 8.95 9.62
N CYS A 82 -4.42 9.53 10.16
CA CYS A 82 -4.46 10.07 11.52
C CYS A 82 -5.50 9.29 12.34
N PRO A 83 -5.14 8.22 13.03
CA PRO A 83 -6.05 7.51 13.91
C PRO A 83 -6.33 8.36 15.15
N TYR A 84 -7.60 8.59 15.45
CA TYR A 84 -8.03 9.33 16.64
C TYR A 84 -8.54 8.37 17.72
N VAL A 85 -9.42 7.45 17.34
CA VAL A 85 -9.95 6.40 18.22
C VAL A 85 -9.63 5.06 17.58
N PRO A 86 -8.95 4.15 18.29
CA PRO A 86 -8.69 2.80 17.77
C PRO A 86 -9.99 2.02 17.58
N LEU A 87 -9.93 0.90 16.91
CA LEU A 87 -11.08 0.02 16.76
C LEU A 87 -11.53 -0.48 18.14
N MET A 88 -12.74 -0.11 18.52
CA MET A 88 -13.36 -0.49 19.79
C MET A 88 -14.60 -1.34 19.52
N SER A 89 -14.83 -2.33 20.38
CA SER A 89 -16.04 -3.16 20.39
C SER A 89 -16.92 -2.75 21.56
N SER A 90 -18.22 -2.67 21.34
CA SER A 90 -19.21 -2.44 22.42
C SER A 90 -19.41 -3.65 23.36
N GLY A 91 -18.82 -4.78 23.00
CA GLY A 91 -19.21 -6.06 23.61
C GLY A 91 -20.58 -6.55 23.10
N VAL A 92 -21.00 -7.67 23.61
CA VAL A 92 -22.33 -8.23 23.26
C VAL A 92 -23.40 -7.51 24.06
N VAL A 93 -24.33 -6.86 23.36
CA VAL A 93 -25.50 -6.19 23.95
C VAL A 93 -26.76 -6.81 23.36
N LEU A 94 -27.75 -7.12 24.19
CA LEU A 94 -29.04 -7.57 23.71
C LEU A 94 -29.87 -6.38 23.22
N ASP A 95 -30.36 -6.46 21.99
CA ASP A 95 -31.32 -5.48 21.49
C ASP A 95 -32.65 -5.64 22.24
N PRO A 96 -33.14 -4.59 22.93
CA PRO A 96 -34.38 -4.67 23.70
C PRO A 96 -35.62 -4.88 22.82
N ALA A 97 -35.59 -4.61 21.55
CA ALA A 97 -36.71 -4.79 20.63
C ALA A 97 -36.83 -6.21 20.07
N THR A 98 -35.69 -6.85 19.76
CA THR A 98 -35.63 -8.17 19.10
C THR A 98 -35.10 -9.28 20.00
N LEU A 99 -34.47 -8.94 21.15
CA LEU A 99 -33.75 -9.86 22.06
C LEU A 99 -32.60 -10.61 21.39
N GLU A 100 -32.11 -10.10 20.27
CA GLU A 100 -30.96 -10.66 19.56
C GLU A 100 -29.64 -10.07 20.08
N PRO A 101 -28.56 -10.87 20.16
CA PRO A 101 -27.25 -10.35 20.52
C PRO A 101 -26.67 -9.52 19.40
N VAL A 102 -26.31 -8.28 19.70
CA VAL A 102 -25.69 -7.33 18.76
C VAL A 102 -24.33 -6.89 19.26
N VAL A 103 -23.36 -6.80 18.36
CA VAL A 103 -22.02 -6.26 18.65
C VAL A 103 -21.78 -5.07 17.74
N GLY A 104 -21.47 -3.92 18.34
CA GLY A 104 -21.08 -2.71 17.63
C GLY A 104 -19.56 -2.55 17.59
N PHE A 105 -19.03 -2.13 16.45
CA PHE A 105 -17.64 -1.71 16.30
C PHE A 105 -17.58 -0.24 15.93
N MET A 106 -16.67 0.47 16.56
CA MET A 106 -16.47 1.89 16.32
C MET A 106 -14.99 2.21 16.15
N THR A 107 -14.68 3.04 15.18
CA THR A 107 -13.38 3.68 15.02
C THR A 107 -13.54 5.10 14.52
N ARG A 108 -12.58 5.97 14.83
CA ARG A 108 -12.51 7.32 14.28
C ARG A 108 -11.10 7.58 13.76
N TYR A 109 -11.01 7.98 12.52
CA TYR A 109 -9.74 8.31 11.88
C TYR A 109 -9.93 9.45 10.87
N GLY A 110 -8.84 10.14 10.58
CA GLY A 110 -8.72 11.07 9.48
C GLY A 110 -7.81 10.48 8.41
N TYR A 111 -8.18 10.67 7.15
CA TYR A 111 -7.33 10.34 6.01
C TYR A 111 -7.30 11.49 5.04
N GLN A 112 -6.10 11.95 4.69
CA GLN A 112 -5.91 13.05 3.77
C GLN A 112 -4.78 12.73 2.80
N THR A 113 -5.03 12.96 1.52
CA THR A 113 -4.00 12.92 0.47
C THR A 113 -3.65 14.33 0.03
N LEU A 114 -2.41 14.52 -0.41
CA LEU A 114 -2.01 15.78 -1.04
C LEU A 114 -2.72 15.92 -2.39
N THR A 115 -3.22 17.12 -2.66
CA THR A 115 -3.83 17.44 -3.96
C THR A 115 -2.79 17.97 -4.93
N ASN A 116 -2.94 17.61 -6.21
CA ASN A 116 -2.06 18.12 -7.26
C ASN A 116 -2.51 19.51 -7.70
N THR A 117 -1.73 20.52 -7.36
CA THR A 117 -1.93 21.90 -7.84
C THR A 117 -0.66 22.36 -8.59
N SER A 118 -0.85 23.09 -9.69
CA SER A 118 0.26 23.45 -10.59
C SER A 118 1.40 24.23 -9.94
N ASN A 119 1.14 24.94 -8.86
CA ASN A 119 2.07 25.82 -8.18
C ASN A 119 2.49 25.36 -6.77
N SER A 120 2.14 24.15 -6.36
CA SER A 120 2.48 23.63 -5.03
C SER A 120 3.73 22.76 -5.10
N LEU A 121 4.61 22.90 -4.10
CA LEU A 121 5.77 22.03 -3.89
C LEU A 121 5.43 20.73 -3.14
N GLY A 122 4.18 20.52 -2.77
CA GLY A 122 3.71 19.40 -1.98
C GLY A 122 2.62 18.60 -2.69
N ASN A 123 2.79 18.30 -3.98
CA ASN A 123 1.83 17.50 -4.74
C ASN A 123 2.01 16.01 -4.50
N ALA A 124 0.92 15.24 -4.53
CA ALA A 124 0.98 13.78 -4.47
C ALA A 124 1.82 13.20 -5.62
N ALA A 125 1.80 13.80 -6.81
CA ALA A 125 2.61 13.41 -7.96
C ALA A 125 4.14 13.59 -7.74
N ASP A 126 4.56 14.35 -6.74
CA ASP A 126 5.96 14.48 -6.38
C ASP A 126 6.48 13.26 -5.60
N TYR A 127 5.57 12.52 -4.95
CA TYR A 127 5.85 11.35 -4.13
C TYR A 127 5.48 10.03 -4.81
N LEU A 128 4.52 10.03 -5.72
CA LEU A 128 3.94 8.86 -6.34
C LEU A 128 4.14 8.88 -7.85
N GLY A 129 4.46 7.73 -8.43
CA GLY A 129 4.51 7.51 -9.86
C GLY A 129 3.84 6.18 -10.21
N SER A 130 3.07 6.13 -11.28
CA SER A 130 2.49 4.91 -11.81
C SER A 130 3.19 4.50 -13.10
N ILE A 131 3.41 3.20 -13.25
CA ILE A 131 3.98 2.58 -14.44
C ILE A 131 2.98 1.52 -14.90
N SER A 132 2.62 1.54 -16.18
CA SER A 132 1.84 0.49 -16.79
C SER A 132 2.73 -0.32 -17.73
N ILE A 133 2.68 -1.64 -17.60
CA ILE A 133 3.42 -2.56 -18.47
C ILE A 133 2.54 -2.87 -19.67
N ALA A 134 2.92 -2.35 -20.84
CA ALA A 134 2.21 -2.62 -22.08
C ALA A 134 2.73 -3.91 -22.74
N ASN A 135 1.81 -4.73 -23.26
CA ASN A 135 2.10 -5.95 -24.03
C ASN A 135 3.09 -6.91 -23.34
N PRO A 136 2.82 -7.41 -22.13
CA PRO A 136 3.66 -8.41 -21.50
C PRO A 136 3.60 -9.70 -22.35
N SER A 137 4.72 -10.03 -23.00
CA SER A 137 4.87 -11.27 -23.73
C SER A 137 5.53 -12.29 -22.81
N PHE A 138 4.79 -13.35 -22.50
CA PHE A 138 5.34 -14.51 -21.80
C PHE A 138 5.74 -15.53 -22.86
N SER A 139 7.01 -15.58 -23.22
CA SER A 139 7.59 -16.61 -24.07
C SER A 139 8.24 -17.69 -23.23
#